data_229fa8005a7f2f1d349bf1d08dbd987b
#
_entry.id   229fa8005a7f2f1d349bf1d08dbd987b
#
_cell.length_a   1.000
_cell.length_b   1.000
_cell.length_c   1.000
_cell.angle_alpha   90.00
_cell.angle_beta   90.00
_cell.angle_gamma   90.00
#
_symmetry.space_group_name_H-M   'P 1'
#
loop_
_entity.id
_entity.type
_entity.pdbx_description
1 polymer ?
#
loop_
_entity_poly.entity_id
_entity_poly.type
_entity_poly.pdbx_seq_one_letter_code
_entity_poly.pdbx_strand_id
1 'polypeptide(L)'
;MALHQPVPELPSHILLVDDEDDCNFITRLVLKKAGFTGRLTCFTSPEEALDHMRLKQDPPDLMFVDINMPRINGFELLLRCEAEGLLPNGLTSVIMFSSSNRPADLERALSITSVSGYVEKALTVDSFEQVLHDRTVSRG
;
A
#
# COMPACT_ATOMS: atom_id res chain seq x y z
N MET A 1 -16.73 8.79 31.59
CA MET A 1 -17.01 8.76 30.18
C MET A 1 -15.83 8.19 29.40
N ALA A 2 -16.10 7.21 28.61
CA ALA A 2 -15.04 6.63 27.81
C ALA A 2 -14.54 7.66 26.81
N LEU A 3 -13.25 7.89 26.81
CA LEU A 3 -12.63 8.72 25.81
C LEU A 3 -12.74 8.00 24.47
N HIS A 4 -13.59 8.54 23.64
CA HIS A 4 -13.83 7.97 22.34
C HIS A 4 -12.68 8.35 21.41
N GLN A 5 -11.78 7.42 21.17
CA GLN A 5 -10.78 7.64 20.13
C GLN A 5 -11.47 7.48 18.79
N PRO A 6 -11.28 8.45 17.88
CA PRO A 6 -11.87 8.30 16.57
C PRO A 6 -11.35 7.05 15.89
N VAL A 7 -12.27 6.23 15.38
CA VAL A 7 -11.91 5.07 14.57
C VAL A 7 -11.34 5.61 13.25
N PRO A 8 -10.15 5.17 12.84
CA PRO A 8 -9.59 5.61 11.56
C PRO A 8 -10.57 5.29 10.43
N GLU A 9 -10.71 6.23 9.52
CA GLU A 9 -11.56 6.03 8.36
C GLU A 9 -11.00 4.92 7.48
N LEU A 10 -11.85 3.96 7.12
CA LEU A 10 -11.46 2.89 6.22
C LEU A 10 -11.33 3.43 4.79
N PRO A 11 -10.31 3.00 4.04
CA PRO A 11 -10.20 3.39 2.65
C PRO A 11 -11.35 2.81 1.83
N SER A 12 -11.72 3.49 0.76
CA SER A 12 -12.76 3.00 -0.15
C SER A 12 -12.18 2.14 -1.27
N HIS A 13 -10.92 2.36 -1.62
CA HIS A 13 -10.24 1.61 -2.68
C HIS A 13 -8.80 1.33 -2.28
N ILE A 14 -8.45 0.05 -2.22
CA ILE A 14 -7.08 -0.41 -1.95
C ILE A 14 -6.53 -1.07 -3.21
N LEU A 15 -5.34 -0.66 -3.61
CA LEU A 15 -4.58 -1.30 -4.67
C LEU A 15 -3.49 -2.16 -4.04
N LEU A 16 -3.40 -3.41 -4.45
CA LEU A 16 -2.40 -4.36 -3.95
C LEU A 16 -1.56 -4.85 -5.11
N VAL A 17 -0.27 -4.60 -5.06
CA VAL A 17 0.68 -5.02 -6.09
C VAL A 17 1.64 -6.04 -5.49
N ASP A 18 1.44 -7.30 -5.81
CA ASP A 18 2.22 -8.41 -5.28
C ASP A 18 2.14 -9.56 -6.28
N ASP A 19 3.27 -10.08 -6.70
CA ASP A 19 3.32 -11.13 -7.71
C ASP A 19 2.93 -12.52 -7.19
N GLU A 20 2.74 -12.66 -5.88
CA GLU A 20 2.37 -13.93 -5.25
C GLU A 20 0.87 -14.00 -4.97
N ASP A 21 0.16 -14.90 -5.68
CA ASP A 21 -1.28 -15.07 -5.50
C ASP A 21 -1.65 -15.48 -4.07
N ASP A 22 -0.81 -16.32 -3.44
CA ASP A 22 -1.06 -16.75 -2.06
C ASP A 22 -1.01 -15.58 -1.09
N CYS A 23 -0.06 -14.68 -1.27
CA CYS A 23 0.04 -13.46 -0.48
C CYS A 23 -1.18 -12.56 -0.68
N ASN A 24 -1.62 -12.42 -1.92
CA ASN A 24 -2.80 -11.63 -2.24
C ASN A 24 -4.05 -12.19 -1.58
N PHE A 25 -4.17 -13.51 -1.56
CA PHE A 25 -5.30 -14.20 -0.92
C PHE A 25 -5.31 -13.93 0.60
N ILE A 26 -4.15 -14.10 1.25
CA ILE A 26 -4.04 -13.86 2.69
C ILE A 26 -4.33 -12.40 3.03
N THR A 27 -3.78 -11.48 2.26
CA THR A 27 -4.03 -10.04 2.46
C THR A 27 -5.51 -9.72 2.33
N ARG A 28 -6.18 -10.29 1.34
CA ARG A 28 -7.62 -10.10 1.15
C ARG A 28 -8.41 -10.57 2.38
N LEU A 29 -8.06 -11.73 2.94
CA LEU A 29 -8.73 -12.25 4.13
C LEU A 29 -8.52 -11.33 5.33
N VAL A 30 -7.30 -10.84 5.52
CA VAL A 30 -6.98 -9.94 6.63
C VAL A 30 -7.75 -8.63 6.51
N LEU A 31 -7.81 -8.06 5.33
CA LEU A 31 -8.56 -6.82 5.09
C LEU A 31 -10.03 -7.00 5.41
N LYS A 32 -10.62 -8.10 4.97
CA LYS A 32 -12.01 -8.41 5.27
C LYS A 32 -12.24 -8.56 6.75
N LYS A 33 -11.35 -9.26 7.45
CA LYS A 33 -11.43 -9.45 8.90
C LYS A 33 -11.32 -8.12 9.65
N ALA A 34 -10.54 -7.19 9.12
CA ALA A 34 -10.36 -5.86 9.70
C ALA A 34 -11.54 -4.91 9.41
N GLY A 35 -12.54 -5.37 8.68
CA GLY A 35 -13.73 -4.58 8.39
C GLY A 35 -13.72 -3.82 7.07
N PHE A 36 -12.72 -4.05 6.23
CA PHE A 36 -12.67 -3.41 4.93
C PHE A 36 -13.77 -3.96 4.02
N THR A 37 -14.63 -3.08 3.53
CA THR A 37 -15.74 -3.43 2.64
C THR A 37 -15.66 -2.70 1.29
N GLY A 38 -14.59 -1.96 1.07
CA GLY A 38 -14.39 -1.22 -0.16
C GLY A 38 -13.90 -2.10 -1.31
N ARG A 39 -13.41 -1.44 -2.34
CA ARG A 39 -12.90 -2.13 -3.52
C ARG A 39 -11.43 -2.47 -3.35
N LEU A 40 -11.08 -3.72 -3.61
CA LEU A 40 -9.70 -4.19 -3.62
C LEU A 40 -9.33 -4.58 -5.04
N THR A 41 -8.31 -3.92 -5.59
CA THR A 41 -7.78 -4.24 -6.92
C THR A 41 -6.39 -4.84 -6.73
N CYS A 42 -6.20 -6.07 -7.19
CA CYS A 42 -4.92 -6.78 -7.07
C CYS A 42 -4.27 -6.91 -8.44
N PHE A 43 -3.00 -6.56 -8.50
CA PHE A 43 -2.18 -6.80 -9.69
C PHE A 43 -1.01 -7.69 -9.30
N THR A 44 -0.79 -8.74 -10.07
CA THR A 44 0.38 -9.61 -9.91
C THR A 44 1.53 -9.15 -10.81
N SER A 45 1.28 -8.18 -11.69
CA SER A 45 2.26 -7.60 -12.59
C SER A 45 2.45 -6.12 -12.25
N PRO A 46 3.69 -5.69 -11.96
CA PRO A 46 3.95 -4.26 -11.73
C PRO A 46 3.64 -3.40 -12.96
N GLU A 47 3.81 -3.94 -14.16
CA GLU A 47 3.51 -3.23 -15.40
C GLU A 47 2.01 -2.92 -15.50
N GLU A 48 1.15 -3.87 -15.12
CA GLU A 48 -0.29 -3.66 -15.11
C GLU A 48 -0.70 -2.62 -14.08
N ALA A 49 -0.04 -2.65 -12.91
CA ALA A 49 -0.29 -1.64 -11.88
C ALA A 49 0.08 -0.23 -12.38
N LEU A 50 1.21 -0.12 -13.06
CA LEU A 50 1.64 1.15 -13.64
C LEU A 50 0.63 1.64 -14.68
N ASP A 51 0.15 0.77 -15.54
CA ASP A 51 -0.87 1.11 -16.55
C ASP A 51 -2.15 1.59 -15.88
N HIS A 52 -2.55 0.94 -14.78
CA HIS A 52 -3.73 1.36 -14.02
C HIS A 52 -3.56 2.78 -13.47
N MET A 53 -2.39 3.08 -12.91
CA MET A 53 -2.12 4.42 -12.38
C MET A 53 -2.09 5.49 -13.48
N ARG A 54 -1.64 5.12 -14.67
CA ARG A 54 -1.61 6.03 -15.82
C ARG A 54 -3.00 6.48 -16.28
N LEU A 55 -4.02 5.65 -16.05
CA LEU A 55 -5.39 6.01 -16.41
C LEU A 55 -5.90 7.20 -15.61
N LYS A 56 -5.38 7.41 -14.41
CA LYS A 56 -5.79 8.51 -13.51
C LYS A 56 -7.29 8.52 -13.23
N GLN A 57 -7.94 7.38 -13.40
CA GLN A 57 -9.33 7.19 -13.06
C GLN A 57 -9.40 6.37 -11.79
N ASP A 58 -10.21 6.82 -10.84
CA ASP A 58 -10.46 6.10 -9.62
C ASP A 58 -9.16 5.71 -8.88
N PRO A 59 -8.35 6.71 -8.48
CA PRO A 59 -7.09 6.42 -7.78
C PRO A 59 -7.37 5.73 -6.44
N PRO A 60 -6.49 4.81 -6.03
CA PRO A 60 -6.66 4.16 -4.72
C PRO A 60 -6.39 5.14 -3.58
N ASP A 61 -7.05 4.93 -2.45
CA ASP A 61 -6.74 5.66 -1.21
C ASP A 61 -5.46 5.11 -0.59
N LEU A 62 -5.26 3.82 -0.75
CA LEU A 62 -4.15 3.10 -0.14
C LEU A 62 -3.58 2.12 -1.15
N MET A 63 -2.26 2.08 -1.25
CA MET A 63 -1.56 1.21 -2.18
C MET A 63 -0.49 0.42 -1.43
N PHE A 64 -0.61 -0.90 -1.45
CA PHE A 64 0.43 -1.79 -0.94
C PHE A 64 1.27 -2.29 -2.09
N VAL A 65 2.58 -2.14 -1.99
CA VAL A 65 3.51 -2.52 -3.07
C VAL A 65 4.58 -3.45 -2.52
N ASP A 66 4.62 -4.67 -3.03
CA ASP A 66 5.66 -5.64 -2.69
C ASP A 66 7.01 -5.15 -3.23
N ILE A 67 8.04 -5.26 -2.42
CA ILE A 67 9.39 -4.89 -2.82
C ILE A 67 9.94 -5.89 -3.84
N ASN A 68 9.80 -7.17 -3.56
CA ASN A 68 10.45 -8.23 -4.34
C ASN A 68 9.53 -8.81 -5.41
N MET A 69 9.60 -8.25 -6.59
CA MET A 69 8.87 -8.74 -7.76
C MET A 69 9.84 -8.93 -8.92
N PRO A 70 9.57 -9.88 -9.82
CA PRO A 70 10.44 -10.08 -10.99
C PRO A 70 10.32 -8.93 -11.99
N ARG A 71 11.34 -8.71 -12.78
CA ARG A 71 11.48 -7.68 -13.81
C ARG A 71 11.54 -6.27 -13.27
N ILE A 72 10.48 -5.81 -12.62
CA ILE A 72 10.40 -4.49 -11.99
C ILE A 72 10.06 -4.72 -10.53
N ASN A 73 10.96 -4.34 -9.62
CA ASN A 73 10.68 -4.45 -8.19
C ASN A 73 9.82 -3.27 -7.71
N GLY A 74 9.39 -3.32 -6.45
CA GLY A 74 8.51 -2.28 -5.91
C GLY A 74 9.13 -0.90 -5.90
N PHE A 75 10.43 -0.79 -5.64
CA PHE A 75 11.13 0.50 -5.68
C PHE A 75 11.10 1.09 -7.08
N GLU A 76 11.41 0.28 -8.08
CA GLU A 76 11.41 0.72 -9.48
C GLU A 76 10.02 1.14 -9.94
N LEU A 77 8.98 0.40 -9.53
CA LEU A 77 7.61 0.75 -9.85
C LEU A 77 7.27 2.16 -9.34
N LEU A 78 7.60 2.42 -8.07
CA LEU A 78 7.29 3.72 -7.47
C LEU A 78 8.11 4.84 -8.10
N LEU A 79 9.37 4.59 -8.39
CA LEU A 79 10.20 5.60 -9.05
C LEU A 79 9.68 5.93 -10.45
N ARG A 80 9.16 4.94 -11.17
CA ARG A 80 8.51 5.19 -12.46
C ARG A 80 7.25 6.01 -12.30
N CYS A 81 6.43 5.70 -11.29
CA CYS A 81 5.24 6.50 -11.00
C CYS A 81 5.61 7.95 -10.70
N GLU A 82 6.68 8.18 -9.94
CA GLU A 82 7.14 9.53 -9.64
C GLU A 82 7.66 10.24 -10.89
N ALA A 83 8.42 9.53 -11.71
CA ALA A 83 8.97 10.09 -12.94
C ALA A 83 7.88 10.52 -13.92
N GLU A 84 6.74 9.82 -13.92
CA GLU A 84 5.61 10.14 -14.79
C GLU A 84 4.61 11.09 -14.14
N GLY A 85 4.90 11.56 -12.93
CA GLY A 85 4.00 12.48 -12.22
C GLY A 85 2.73 11.83 -11.69
N LEU A 86 2.72 10.50 -11.54
CA LEU A 86 1.55 9.78 -11.05
C LEU A 86 1.48 9.76 -9.53
N LEU A 87 2.64 9.82 -8.87
CA LEU A 87 2.77 9.86 -7.42
C LEU A 87 3.86 10.85 -7.04
N PRO A 88 3.77 11.52 -5.90
CA PRO A 88 2.58 11.60 -5.05
C PRO A 88 1.46 12.36 -5.75
N ASN A 89 0.21 11.99 -5.44
CA ASN A 89 -0.96 12.61 -6.06
C ASN A 89 -1.91 13.28 -5.04
N GLY A 90 -1.52 13.31 -3.77
CA GLY A 90 -2.33 13.91 -2.71
C GLY A 90 -3.49 13.04 -2.23
N LEU A 91 -3.74 11.89 -2.86
CA LEU A 91 -4.87 11.01 -2.55
C LEU A 91 -4.45 9.63 -2.08
N THR A 92 -3.36 9.09 -2.64
CA THR A 92 -2.91 7.73 -2.41
C THR A 92 -1.82 7.68 -1.37
N SER A 93 -2.03 6.94 -0.28
CA SER A 93 -0.97 6.59 0.66
C SER A 93 -0.29 5.31 0.18
N VAL A 94 1.02 5.32 0.05
CA VAL A 94 1.78 4.17 -0.47
C VAL A 94 2.51 3.49 0.66
N ILE A 95 2.27 2.20 0.81
CA ILE A 95 2.90 1.37 1.84
C ILE A 95 3.74 0.30 1.15
N MET A 96 5.04 0.29 1.41
CA MET A 96 5.89 -0.79 0.95
C MET A 96 5.63 -2.03 1.79
N PHE A 97 5.61 -3.19 1.16
CA PHE A 97 5.17 -4.43 1.75
C PHE A 97 6.21 -5.52 1.44
N SER A 98 6.82 -6.12 2.46
CA SER A 98 7.93 -7.04 2.22
C SER A 98 8.05 -8.12 3.28
N SER A 99 8.49 -9.31 2.86
CA SER A 99 8.87 -10.38 3.77
C SER A 99 10.26 -10.13 4.38
N SER A 100 10.99 -9.14 3.87
CA SER A 100 12.31 -8.77 4.40
C SER A 100 12.19 -7.67 5.45
N ASN A 101 12.94 -7.80 6.54
CA ASN A 101 13.06 -6.75 7.53
C ASN A 101 14.47 -6.15 7.54
N ARG A 102 15.17 -6.25 6.42
CA ARG A 102 16.52 -5.71 6.31
C ARG A 102 16.50 -4.20 6.45
N PRO A 103 17.37 -3.62 7.31
CA PRO A 103 17.42 -2.16 7.48
C PRO A 103 17.66 -1.40 6.17
N ALA A 104 18.45 -1.96 5.26
CA ALA A 104 18.72 -1.31 3.97
C ALA A 104 17.45 -1.15 3.13
N ASP A 105 16.56 -2.15 3.14
CA ASP A 105 15.30 -2.08 2.41
C ASP A 105 14.36 -1.04 3.03
N LEU A 106 14.31 -1.01 4.35
CA LEU A 106 13.51 -0.02 5.07
C LEU A 106 14.00 1.40 4.78
N GLU A 107 15.29 1.62 4.86
CA GLU A 107 15.88 2.93 4.55
C GLU A 107 15.57 3.35 3.12
N ARG A 108 15.72 2.44 2.17
CA ARG A 108 15.45 2.72 0.77
C ARG A 108 13.99 3.06 0.56
N ALA A 109 13.09 2.29 1.17
CA ALA A 109 11.65 2.54 1.07
C ALA A 109 11.30 3.93 1.58
N LEU A 110 11.80 4.29 2.75
CA LEU A 110 11.50 5.58 3.37
C LEU A 110 12.16 6.75 2.66
N SER A 111 13.16 6.51 1.81
CA SER A 111 13.80 7.56 1.02
C SER A 111 13.00 7.95 -0.22
N ILE A 112 12.03 7.13 -0.61
CA ILE A 112 11.18 7.42 -1.78
C ILE A 112 10.07 8.37 -1.35
N THR A 113 9.98 9.52 -2.03
CA THR A 113 9.06 10.60 -1.64
C THR A 113 7.61 10.16 -1.52
N SER A 114 7.15 9.31 -2.42
CA SER A 114 5.75 8.87 -2.44
C SER A 114 5.42 7.82 -1.39
N VAL A 115 6.43 7.24 -0.71
CA VAL A 115 6.21 6.19 0.29
C VAL A 115 5.81 6.80 1.62
N SER A 116 4.69 6.34 2.16
CA SER A 116 4.17 6.79 3.45
C SER A 116 4.53 5.85 4.60
N GLY A 117 4.82 4.60 4.30
CA GLY A 117 5.14 3.64 5.35
C GLY A 117 5.61 2.30 4.82
N TYR A 118 5.88 1.40 5.74
CA TYR A 118 6.47 0.09 5.47
C TYR A 118 5.82 -0.93 6.40
N VAL A 119 5.42 -2.06 5.85
CA VAL A 119 4.80 -3.15 6.62
C VAL A 119 5.48 -4.46 6.26
N GLU A 120 5.80 -5.25 7.28
CA GLU A 120 6.34 -6.59 7.10
C GLU A 120 5.22 -7.58 6.77
N LYS A 121 5.46 -8.44 5.80
CA LYS A 121 4.53 -9.55 5.48
C LYS A 121 4.57 -10.61 6.58
N ALA A 122 3.50 -11.33 6.87
CA ALA A 122 2.19 -11.14 6.27
C ALA A 122 1.44 -10.02 6.98
N LEU A 123 0.54 -9.37 6.25
CA LEU A 123 -0.31 -8.34 6.85
C LEU A 123 -1.14 -8.97 7.97
N THR A 124 -1.29 -8.25 9.07
CA THR A 124 -2.19 -8.62 10.17
C THR A 124 -3.23 -7.53 10.36
N VAL A 125 -4.30 -7.85 11.08
CA VAL A 125 -5.31 -6.83 11.43
C VAL A 125 -4.64 -5.68 12.16
N ASP A 126 -3.75 -5.99 13.12
CA ASP A 126 -3.04 -4.96 13.88
C ASP A 126 -2.17 -4.08 13.01
N SER A 127 -1.38 -4.66 12.10
CA SER A 127 -0.51 -3.86 11.24
C SER A 127 -1.33 -3.03 10.26
N PHE A 128 -2.45 -3.54 9.77
CA PHE A 128 -3.35 -2.77 8.93
C PHE A 128 -3.96 -1.58 9.69
N GLU A 129 -4.42 -1.82 10.92
CA GLU A 129 -4.95 -0.75 11.75
C GLU A 129 -3.89 0.32 12.04
N GLN A 130 -2.64 -0.09 12.25
CA GLN A 130 -1.54 0.85 12.44
C GLN A 130 -1.33 1.72 11.18
N VAL A 131 -1.39 1.11 10.01
CA VAL A 131 -1.31 1.85 8.74
C VAL A 131 -2.40 2.92 8.66
N LEU A 132 -3.63 2.56 9.04
CA LEU A 132 -4.75 3.50 9.02
C LEU A 132 -4.54 4.66 10.00
N HIS A 133 -4.02 4.38 11.20
CA HIS A 133 -3.71 5.42 12.18
C HIS A 133 -2.63 6.37 11.67
N ASP A 134 -1.56 5.83 11.13
CA ASP A 134 -0.45 6.63 10.62
C ASP A 134 -0.92 7.52 9.46
N ARG A 135 -1.79 6.99 8.60
CA ARG A 135 -2.38 7.73 7.50
C ARG A 135 -3.22 8.92 8.01
N THR A 136 -4.00 8.69 9.05
CA THR A 136 -4.83 9.72 9.65
C THR A 136 -3.98 10.85 10.23
N VAL A 137 -2.91 10.50 10.93
CA VAL A 137 -1.98 11.48 11.51
C VAL A 137 -1.30 12.29 10.40
N SER A 138 -0.88 11.64 9.32
CA SER A 138 -0.20 12.31 8.20
C SER A 138 -1.12 13.28 7.47
N ARG A 139 -2.43 13.00 7.47
CA ARG A 139 -3.42 13.84 6.79
C ARG A 139 -3.94 14.97 7.68
N GLY A 140 -3.80 14.80 8.96
CA GLY A 140 -4.20 15.82 9.93
C GLY A 140 -3.22 16.94 9.95
#